data_0885cd0bcc68c718ef9804660f806654
#
_entry.id   0885cd0bcc68c718ef9804660f806654
#
_cell.length_a   1.000
_cell.length_b   1.000
_cell.length_c   1.000
_cell.angle_alpha   90.00
_cell.angle_beta   90.00
_cell.angle_gamma   90.00
#
_symmetry.space_group_name_H-M   'P 1'
#
loop_
_entity.id
_entity.type
_entity.pdbx_description
1 polymer ?
#
loop_
_entity_poly.entity_id
_entity_poly.type
_entity_poly.pdbx_seq_one_letter_code
_entity_poly.pdbx_strand_id
1 'polypeptide(L)'
;MMISVGSDILEIARVERLQKKGRVERIFTEEERRQSEGKASRLAGDFSVKEAVAKALGTGIRGFSLLDIEVLRDELGKPYVKLYGNALKLFKARRGQALEVSISNTKSLVIASAVILGKEAGGQMDALCETKKYFLSIPKRNPLSHKGSYGTVGIIAGKKGMAGAAFFSALAAYRSGAGLVHLVSDEENRSVLQTMVPEAILSDVRELKVEELLQKSEIILFGPGIGTGEDRERLLLKLLNELRNFPPAFLILDADALNVIAESSLLDEALCKAAEYCPIILTPHLKEFSRLCHCSLEEILKNREELGQKYAAEHRCILILKSHDTMVFAPFLEDTGEKTVPGGGDDFEKRKGFFHNREASPSLSKGGSGDAFAGLLAGLLAVLKERYPEIDKHELAFQAACLSVLIQVRGGKLAAEAEGEHAVLARDLPHYFALAMEEFIEKDDGKDDR
;
A
#
# COMPACT_ATOMS: atom_id res chain seq x y z
N MET A 1 -10.54 9.30 -10.88
CA MET A 1 -10.86 9.96 -12.18
C MET A 1 -10.17 11.32 -12.18
N MET A 2 -9.23 11.54 -13.08
CA MET A 2 -8.53 12.83 -13.22
C MET A 2 -9.39 13.77 -14.07
N ILE A 3 -9.57 14.99 -13.60
CA ILE A 3 -10.27 16.05 -14.34
C ILE A 3 -9.28 17.20 -14.52
N SER A 4 -8.97 17.57 -15.77
CA SER A 4 -8.19 18.76 -16.08
C SER A 4 -9.08 19.75 -16.83
N VAL A 5 -9.05 21.01 -16.38
CA VAL A 5 -9.86 22.08 -16.96
C VAL A 5 -8.95 23.19 -17.49
N GLY A 6 -9.27 23.69 -18.65
CA GLY A 6 -8.64 24.86 -19.21
C GLY A 6 -9.70 25.82 -19.74
N SER A 7 -9.48 27.10 -19.59
CA SER A 7 -10.35 28.12 -20.15
C SER A 7 -9.53 29.23 -20.79
N ASP A 8 -10.12 29.85 -21.82
CA ASP A 8 -9.53 30.99 -22.52
C ASP A 8 -10.59 32.02 -22.88
N ILE A 9 -10.16 33.27 -22.97
CA ILE A 9 -10.98 34.41 -23.44
C ILE A 9 -10.23 35.20 -24.49
N LEU A 10 -10.89 35.52 -25.59
CA LEU A 10 -10.26 36.14 -26.74
C LEU A 10 -11.15 37.25 -27.33
N GLU A 11 -10.54 38.38 -27.73
CA GLU A 11 -11.20 39.40 -28.54
C GLU A 11 -11.29 38.97 -30.02
N ILE A 12 -12.47 39.00 -30.62
CA ILE A 12 -12.69 38.64 -32.03
C ILE A 12 -11.83 39.51 -32.96
N ALA A 13 -11.67 40.80 -32.65
CA ALA A 13 -10.82 41.72 -33.39
C ALA A 13 -9.35 41.27 -33.54
N ARG A 14 -8.85 40.42 -32.63
CA ARG A 14 -7.50 39.85 -32.75
C ARG A 14 -7.41 38.90 -33.94
N VAL A 15 -8.42 38.07 -34.14
CA VAL A 15 -8.46 37.10 -35.26
C VAL A 15 -8.76 37.84 -36.58
N GLU A 16 -9.60 38.88 -36.59
CA GLU A 16 -9.79 39.72 -37.77
C GLU A 16 -8.48 40.32 -38.30
N ARG A 17 -7.61 40.76 -37.36
CA ARG A 17 -6.27 41.30 -37.72
C ARG A 17 -5.36 40.22 -38.30
N LEU A 18 -5.47 38.96 -37.81
CA LEU A 18 -4.70 37.82 -38.36
C LEU A 18 -5.16 37.42 -39.76
N GLN A 19 -6.48 37.44 -40.00
CA GLN A 19 -7.05 37.18 -41.32
C GLN A 19 -6.57 38.24 -42.37
N LYS A 20 -6.66 39.52 -41.98
CA LYS A 20 -6.18 40.61 -42.85
C LYS A 20 -4.67 40.51 -43.22
N LYS A 21 -3.86 39.87 -42.32
CA LYS A 21 -2.43 39.67 -42.54
C LYS A 21 -2.07 38.34 -43.26
N GLY A 22 -3.08 37.54 -43.65
CA GLY A 22 -2.85 36.23 -44.30
C GLY A 22 -2.09 35.21 -43.46
N ARG A 23 -2.19 35.26 -42.12
CA ARG A 23 -1.42 34.40 -41.20
C ARG A 23 -2.23 33.28 -40.56
N VAL A 24 -3.45 33.05 -41.03
CA VAL A 24 -4.38 32.05 -40.48
C VAL A 24 -3.95 30.60 -40.69
N GLU A 25 -3.21 30.32 -41.77
CA GLU A 25 -2.78 28.95 -42.15
C GLU A 25 -1.79 28.30 -41.18
N ARG A 26 -1.11 29.13 -40.38
CA ARG A 26 -0.20 28.64 -39.31
C ARG A 26 -0.90 28.26 -38.01
N ILE A 27 -2.19 28.58 -37.92
CA ILE A 27 -2.97 28.46 -36.70
C ILE A 27 -4.15 27.49 -36.88
N PHE A 28 -4.78 27.57 -38.09
CA PHE A 28 -6.01 26.82 -38.36
C PHE A 28 -5.78 25.84 -39.50
N THR A 29 -6.32 24.62 -39.35
CA THR A 29 -6.33 23.60 -40.38
C THR A 29 -7.19 24.02 -41.57
N GLU A 30 -7.07 23.37 -42.68
CA GLU A 30 -7.88 23.63 -43.89
C GLU A 30 -9.38 23.43 -43.56
N GLU A 31 -9.70 22.40 -42.82
CA GLU A 31 -11.08 22.06 -42.44
C GLU A 31 -11.69 23.10 -41.50
N GLU A 32 -10.94 23.60 -40.52
CA GLU A 32 -11.40 24.70 -39.65
C GLU A 32 -11.67 25.96 -40.45
N ARG A 33 -10.82 26.30 -41.42
CA ARG A 33 -11.00 27.46 -42.29
C ARG A 33 -12.23 27.27 -43.18
N ARG A 34 -12.47 26.08 -43.68
CA ARG A 34 -13.65 25.72 -44.47
C ARG A 34 -14.94 25.87 -43.65
N GLN A 35 -15.00 25.28 -42.47
CA GLN A 35 -16.16 25.31 -41.59
C GLN A 35 -16.43 26.72 -41.04
N SER A 36 -15.42 27.57 -40.96
CA SER A 36 -15.60 28.97 -40.50
C SER A 36 -16.42 29.85 -41.45
N GLU A 37 -16.51 29.45 -42.75
CA GLU A 37 -17.17 30.28 -43.78
C GLU A 37 -16.61 31.69 -43.85
N GLY A 38 -15.33 31.88 -43.51
CA GLY A 38 -14.67 33.17 -43.50
C GLY A 38 -15.06 34.09 -42.27
N LYS A 39 -15.89 33.61 -41.37
CA LYS A 39 -16.35 34.39 -40.19
C LYS A 39 -15.27 34.44 -39.11
N ALA A 40 -14.75 35.61 -38.82
CA ALA A 40 -13.73 35.82 -37.79
C ALA A 40 -14.19 35.36 -36.40
N SER A 41 -15.48 35.49 -36.08
CA SER A 41 -16.02 35.01 -34.81
C SER A 41 -15.95 33.49 -34.62
N ARG A 42 -16.12 32.69 -35.72
CA ARG A 42 -15.95 31.23 -35.69
C ARG A 42 -14.50 30.87 -35.47
N LEU A 43 -13.57 31.46 -36.21
CA LEU A 43 -12.13 31.23 -36.03
C LEU A 43 -11.63 31.68 -34.66
N ALA A 44 -12.22 32.77 -34.09
CA ALA A 44 -11.89 33.17 -32.74
C ALA A 44 -12.33 32.14 -31.70
N GLY A 45 -13.50 31.52 -31.92
CA GLY A 45 -13.95 30.37 -31.10
C GLY A 45 -12.98 29.20 -31.16
N ASP A 46 -12.55 28.83 -32.37
CA ASP A 46 -11.61 27.72 -32.57
C ASP A 46 -10.25 28.00 -31.95
N PHE A 47 -9.73 29.24 -32.08
CA PHE A 47 -8.48 29.63 -31.41
C PHE A 47 -8.58 29.55 -29.90
N SER A 48 -9.68 30.08 -29.33
CA SER A 48 -9.90 30.04 -27.88
C SER A 48 -10.02 28.60 -27.35
N VAL A 49 -10.64 27.67 -28.12
CA VAL A 49 -10.64 26.23 -27.78
C VAL A 49 -9.24 25.63 -27.81
N LYS A 50 -8.42 25.97 -28.82
CA LYS A 50 -7.02 25.46 -28.89
C LYS A 50 -6.21 25.89 -27.66
N GLU A 51 -6.36 27.17 -27.24
CA GLU A 51 -5.73 27.69 -26.01
C GLU A 51 -6.28 26.99 -24.74
N ALA A 52 -7.60 26.81 -24.66
CA ALA A 52 -8.23 26.13 -23.54
C ALA A 52 -7.76 24.66 -23.42
N VAL A 53 -7.69 23.93 -24.55
CA VAL A 53 -7.16 22.57 -24.60
C VAL A 53 -5.68 22.53 -24.21
N ALA A 54 -4.88 23.47 -24.69
CA ALA A 54 -3.46 23.57 -24.32
C ALA A 54 -3.27 23.82 -22.81
N LYS A 55 -4.12 24.61 -22.19
CA LYS A 55 -4.15 24.84 -20.73
C LYS A 55 -4.60 23.58 -20.00
N ALA A 56 -5.64 22.88 -20.47
CA ALA A 56 -6.09 21.62 -19.90
C ALA A 56 -5.01 20.51 -20.01
N LEU A 57 -4.21 20.52 -21.10
CA LEU A 57 -3.02 19.67 -21.23
C LEU A 57 -1.86 20.10 -20.31
N GLY A 58 -1.95 21.25 -19.63
CA GLY A 58 -1.03 21.70 -18.57
C GLY A 58 0.32 22.22 -19.05
N THR A 59 0.55 22.37 -20.34
CA THR A 59 1.82 22.87 -20.90
C THR A 59 1.68 24.24 -21.55
N GLY A 60 0.45 24.75 -21.68
CA GLY A 60 0.16 25.81 -22.63
C GLY A 60 0.56 25.37 -24.05
N ILE A 61 0.78 26.31 -24.96
CA ILE A 61 1.22 26.01 -26.34
C ILE A 61 2.73 25.72 -26.36
N ARG A 62 3.20 24.78 -25.57
CA ARG A 62 4.61 24.36 -25.55
C ARG A 62 4.73 22.90 -25.91
N GLY A 63 5.62 22.57 -26.84
CA GLY A 63 5.93 21.19 -27.22
C GLY A 63 5.04 20.60 -28.31
N PHE A 64 4.04 21.35 -28.84
CA PHE A 64 3.20 20.97 -29.98
C PHE A 64 2.75 22.19 -30.79
N SER A 65 2.25 21.96 -32.00
CA SER A 65 1.70 22.99 -32.89
C SER A 65 0.22 23.23 -32.60
N LEU A 66 -0.26 24.45 -32.81
CA LEU A 66 -1.70 24.74 -32.80
C LEU A 66 -2.46 23.93 -33.88
N LEU A 67 -1.79 23.49 -34.92
CA LEU A 67 -2.35 22.59 -35.96
C LEU A 67 -2.54 21.15 -35.43
N ASP A 68 -1.89 20.78 -34.32
CA ASP A 68 -2.09 19.47 -33.67
C ASP A 68 -3.42 19.39 -32.92
N ILE A 69 -4.13 20.53 -32.78
CA ILE A 69 -5.48 20.63 -32.17
C ILE A 69 -6.42 21.12 -33.25
N GLU A 70 -7.30 20.28 -33.75
CA GLU A 70 -8.30 20.66 -34.76
C GLU A 70 -9.68 20.74 -34.15
N VAL A 71 -10.32 21.91 -34.28
CA VAL A 71 -11.62 22.22 -33.68
C VAL A 71 -12.68 22.20 -34.77
N LEU A 72 -13.60 21.26 -34.68
CA LEU A 72 -14.63 21.04 -35.67
C LEU A 72 -16.03 21.15 -35.02
N ARG A 73 -17.05 21.18 -35.86
CA ARG A 73 -18.45 21.19 -35.43
C ARG A 73 -19.19 20.02 -36.08
N ASP A 74 -20.05 19.37 -35.33
CA ASP A 74 -20.96 18.37 -35.82
C ASP A 74 -22.14 18.98 -36.61
N GLU A 75 -23.04 18.15 -37.08
CA GLU A 75 -24.24 18.53 -37.84
C GLU A 75 -25.19 19.46 -37.05
N LEU A 76 -25.15 19.37 -35.71
CA LEU A 76 -25.95 20.21 -34.82
C LEU A 76 -25.22 21.48 -34.36
N GLY A 77 -23.96 21.67 -34.83
CA GLY A 77 -23.13 22.82 -34.49
C GLY A 77 -22.38 22.70 -33.17
N LYS A 78 -22.43 21.53 -32.49
CA LYS A 78 -21.67 21.27 -31.26
C LYS A 78 -20.17 21.23 -31.58
N PRO A 79 -19.29 21.98 -30.90
CA PRO A 79 -17.86 21.92 -31.09
C PRO A 79 -17.29 20.61 -30.52
N TYR A 80 -16.33 20.02 -31.24
CA TYR A 80 -15.51 18.90 -30.80
C TYR A 80 -14.08 19.05 -31.29
N VAL A 81 -13.17 18.32 -30.68
CA VAL A 81 -11.73 18.43 -30.94
C VAL A 81 -11.16 17.11 -31.41
N LYS A 82 -10.36 17.15 -32.47
CA LYS A 82 -9.45 16.09 -32.87
C LYS A 82 -8.02 16.49 -32.52
N LEU A 83 -7.28 15.55 -31.91
CA LEU A 83 -5.88 15.75 -31.54
C LEU A 83 -4.96 14.97 -32.46
N TYR A 84 -3.84 15.58 -32.84
CA TYR A 84 -2.81 15.01 -33.72
C TYR A 84 -1.43 15.19 -33.08
N GLY A 85 -0.41 14.59 -33.70
CA GLY A 85 0.99 14.84 -33.41
C GLY A 85 1.34 14.77 -31.92
N ASN A 86 2.03 15.80 -31.44
CA ASN A 86 2.48 15.85 -30.06
C ASN A 86 1.37 16.20 -29.06
N ALA A 87 0.30 16.92 -29.49
CA ALA A 87 -0.87 17.15 -28.63
C ALA A 87 -1.58 15.83 -28.30
N LEU A 88 -1.74 14.92 -29.27
CA LEU A 88 -2.30 13.59 -29.05
C LEU A 88 -1.40 12.74 -28.14
N LYS A 89 -0.08 12.80 -28.35
CA LYS A 89 0.88 12.08 -27.48
C LYS A 89 0.75 12.56 -26.03
N LEU A 90 0.66 13.87 -25.82
CA LEU A 90 0.52 14.45 -24.49
C LEU A 90 -0.82 14.10 -23.84
N PHE A 91 -1.92 14.11 -24.60
CA PHE A 91 -3.23 13.65 -24.14
C PHE A 91 -3.19 12.18 -23.71
N LYS A 92 -2.57 11.30 -24.52
CA LYS A 92 -2.38 9.88 -24.19
C LYS A 92 -1.46 9.69 -22.97
N ALA A 93 -0.35 10.43 -22.90
CA ALA A 93 0.57 10.37 -21.76
C ALA A 93 -0.12 10.77 -20.43
N ARG A 94 -1.12 11.68 -20.51
CA ARG A 94 -2.00 12.04 -19.38
C ARG A 94 -3.20 11.13 -19.25
N ARG A 95 -3.24 10.00 -20.00
CA ARG A 95 -4.33 9.01 -19.96
C ARG A 95 -5.71 9.61 -20.19
N GLY A 96 -5.79 10.63 -21.04
CA GLY A 96 -7.05 11.24 -21.44
C GLY A 96 -7.97 10.22 -22.10
N GLN A 97 -9.21 10.13 -21.61
CA GLN A 97 -10.25 9.25 -22.14
C GLN A 97 -11.30 10.01 -22.93
N ALA A 98 -11.61 11.22 -22.49
CA ALA A 98 -12.55 12.10 -23.17
C ALA A 98 -12.04 13.53 -23.10
N LEU A 99 -12.37 14.29 -24.13
CA LEU A 99 -12.10 15.72 -24.25
C LEU A 99 -13.38 16.40 -24.72
N GLU A 100 -13.99 17.18 -23.84
CA GLU A 100 -15.18 17.96 -24.13
C GLU A 100 -14.83 19.46 -24.15
N VAL A 101 -15.48 20.20 -25.04
CA VAL A 101 -15.24 21.63 -25.19
C VAL A 101 -16.56 22.39 -25.30
N SER A 102 -16.54 23.62 -24.87
CA SER A 102 -17.68 24.57 -24.98
C SER A 102 -17.21 25.94 -25.43
N ILE A 103 -18.01 26.60 -26.25
CA ILE A 103 -17.75 27.97 -26.74
C ILE A 103 -18.97 28.84 -26.48
N SER A 104 -18.69 30.01 -25.93
CA SER A 104 -19.71 31.09 -25.82
C SER A 104 -19.11 32.39 -26.37
N ASN A 105 -19.90 33.15 -27.09
CA ASN A 105 -19.45 34.42 -27.67
C ASN A 105 -20.46 35.55 -27.51
N THR A 106 -19.92 36.73 -27.42
CA THR A 106 -20.63 38.02 -27.54
C THR A 106 -20.29 38.66 -28.90
N LYS A 107 -20.69 39.91 -29.12
CA LYS A 107 -20.30 40.64 -30.32
C LYS A 107 -18.80 40.91 -30.44
N SER A 108 -18.06 40.94 -29.33
CA SER A 108 -16.63 41.31 -29.30
C SER A 108 -15.70 40.28 -28.69
N LEU A 109 -16.23 39.39 -27.85
CA LEU A 109 -15.42 38.40 -27.09
C LEU A 109 -15.91 36.99 -27.34
N VAL A 110 -14.98 36.05 -27.26
CA VAL A 110 -15.23 34.61 -27.19
C VAL A 110 -14.62 34.04 -25.93
N ILE A 111 -15.33 33.16 -25.27
CA ILE A 111 -14.85 32.34 -24.16
C ILE A 111 -14.94 30.88 -24.60
N ALA A 112 -13.87 30.09 -24.37
CA ALA A 112 -13.89 28.66 -24.51
C ALA A 112 -13.45 27.98 -23.23
N SER A 113 -14.03 26.81 -23.00
CA SER A 113 -13.62 25.90 -21.93
C SER A 113 -13.35 24.52 -22.50
N ALA A 114 -12.34 23.84 -21.99
CA ALA A 114 -12.00 22.48 -22.30
C ALA A 114 -11.91 21.65 -21.02
N VAL A 115 -12.50 20.46 -21.03
CA VAL A 115 -12.44 19.50 -19.93
C VAL A 115 -11.86 18.21 -20.46
N ILE A 116 -10.74 17.78 -19.90
CA ILE A 116 -10.15 16.47 -20.15
C ILE A 116 -10.54 15.58 -18.98
N LEU A 117 -11.26 14.50 -19.29
CA LEU A 117 -11.45 13.38 -18.37
C LEU A 117 -10.38 12.36 -18.65
N GLY A 118 -9.64 11.97 -17.64
CA GLY A 118 -8.62 10.95 -17.73
C GLY A 118 -8.75 9.94 -16.61
N LYS A 119 -8.14 8.80 -16.80
CA LYS A 119 -7.86 7.93 -15.64
C LYS A 119 -6.83 8.68 -14.80
N GLU A 120 -7.03 8.73 -13.50
CA GLU A 120 -5.96 9.08 -12.57
C GLU A 120 -4.71 8.29 -12.96
N ALA A 121 -3.54 8.78 -12.58
CA ALA A 121 -2.28 8.09 -12.84
C ALA A 121 -2.35 6.68 -12.19
N GLY A 122 -3.09 5.80 -12.81
CA GLY A 122 -3.34 4.40 -12.47
C GLY A 122 -2.25 3.50 -13.02
N GLY A 123 -1.01 3.99 -13.16
CA GLY A 123 0.16 3.14 -13.31
C GLY A 123 0.30 2.22 -12.12
N GLN A 124 -0.13 2.69 -10.95
CA GLN A 124 -0.22 1.87 -9.74
C GLN A 124 -1.49 0.98 -9.72
N MET A 125 -2.62 1.41 -10.26
CA MET A 125 -3.88 0.65 -10.17
C MET A 125 -3.95 -0.51 -11.17
N ASP A 126 -3.36 -0.39 -12.37
CA ASP A 126 -3.28 -1.51 -13.32
C ASP A 126 -2.20 -2.52 -12.90
N ALA A 127 -1.04 -2.07 -12.40
CA ALA A 127 -0.03 -2.91 -11.76
C ALA A 127 -0.59 -3.58 -10.50
N LEU A 128 -1.34 -2.86 -9.66
CA LEU A 128 -1.99 -3.40 -8.49
C LEU A 128 -3.09 -4.42 -8.85
N CYS A 129 -3.84 -4.21 -9.93
CA CYS A 129 -4.85 -5.16 -10.41
C CYS A 129 -4.23 -6.46 -10.92
N GLU A 130 -3.06 -6.40 -11.56
CA GLU A 130 -2.28 -7.59 -11.92
C GLU A 130 -1.65 -8.24 -10.70
N THR A 131 -1.15 -7.45 -9.75
CA THR A 131 -0.57 -7.91 -8.49
C THR A 131 -1.55 -8.74 -7.67
N LYS A 132 -2.83 -8.33 -7.60
CA LYS A 132 -3.91 -9.03 -6.86
C LYS A 132 -4.10 -10.48 -7.28
N LYS A 133 -3.81 -10.85 -8.52
CA LYS A 133 -3.94 -12.22 -9.01
C LYS A 133 -3.00 -13.20 -8.31
N TYR A 134 -1.94 -12.70 -7.66
CA TYR A 134 -0.89 -13.50 -7.04
C TYR A 134 -1.01 -13.60 -5.52
N PHE A 135 -1.99 -12.91 -4.92
CA PHE A 135 -2.18 -12.88 -3.47
C PHE A 135 -3.61 -13.24 -3.09
N LEU A 136 -3.77 -13.70 -1.86
CA LEU A 136 -5.09 -13.95 -1.29
C LEU A 136 -5.88 -12.64 -1.20
N SER A 137 -7.15 -12.72 -1.53
CA SER A 137 -8.06 -11.59 -1.36
C SER A 137 -8.47 -11.44 0.10
N ILE A 138 -8.61 -10.21 0.58
CA ILE A 138 -9.17 -9.94 1.90
C ILE A 138 -10.69 -10.10 1.80
N PRO A 139 -11.33 -10.88 2.68
CA PRO A 139 -12.76 -11.10 2.62
C PRO A 139 -13.55 -9.86 3.01
N LYS A 140 -14.72 -9.67 2.40
CA LYS A 140 -15.72 -8.74 2.94
C LYS A 140 -16.22 -9.24 4.30
N ARG A 141 -16.51 -8.30 5.21
CA ARG A 141 -17.12 -8.65 6.50
C ARG A 141 -18.54 -9.17 6.29
N ASN A 142 -18.84 -10.31 6.90
CA ASN A 142 -20.18 -10.86 6.89
C ASN A 142 -21.11 -10.01 7.79
N PRO A 143 -22.28 -9.54 7.29
CA PRO A 143 -23.21 -8.77 8.11
C PRO A 143 -23.71 -9.49 9.39
N LEU A 144 -23.67 -10.82 9.40
CA LEU A 144 -24.09 -11.66 10.54
C LEU A 144 -22.94 -12.00 11.49
N SER A 145 -21.73 -11.47 11.26
CA SER A 145 -20.55 -11.74 12.07
C SER A 145 -20.58 -11.01 13.42
N HIS A 146 -19.82 -11.52 14.37
CA HIS A 146 -19.59 -10.92 15.69
C HIS A 146 -18.08 -10.77 15.94
N LYS A 147 -17.68 -10.14 17.05
CA LYS A 147 -16.27 -9.89 17.38
C LYS A 147 -15.38 -11.15 17.38
N GLY A 148 -15.91 -12.32 17.73
CA GLY A 148 -15.19 -13.59 17.70
C GLY A 148 -14.99 -14.17 16.31
N SER A 149 -15.73 -13.68 15.29
CA SER A 149 -15.60 -14.15 13.90
C SER A 149 -14.34 -13.65 13.19
N TYR A 150 -13.58 -12.76 13.79
CA TYR A 150 -12.39 -12.13 13.17
C TYR A 150 -11.13 -12.34 14.01
N GLY A 151 -11.09 -13.42 14.77
CA GLY A 151 -9.94 -13.86 15.56
C GLY A 151 -9.57 -12.95 16.72
N THR A 152 -8.79 -13.50 17.63
CA THR A 152 -8.24 -12.81 18.80
C THR A 152 -6.73 -12.72 18.69
N VAL A 153 -6.19 -11.51 18.84
CA VAL A 153 -4.75 -11.24 18.81
C VAL A 153 -4.26 -10.95 20.23
N GLY A 154 -3.33 -11.74 20.72
CA GLY A 154 -2.57 -11.48 21.95
C GLY A 154 -1.30 -10.70 21.62
N ILE A 155 -1.12 -9.51 22.17
CA ILE A 155 0.03 -8.66 21.95
C ILE A 155 0.79 -8.49 23.26
N ILE A 156 2.06 -8.86 23.30
CA ILE A 156 2.96 -8.64 24.44
C ILE A 156 3.96 -7.56 24.02
N ALA A 157 3.73 -6.33 24.48
CA ALA A 157 4.44 -5.14 23.98
C ALA A 157 4.49 -4.02 25.02
N GLY A 158 5.47 -3.12 24.89
CA GLY A 158 5.52 -1.89 25.65
C GLY A 158 6.01 -2.06 27.08
N LYS A 159 7.30 -1.89 27.32
CA LYS A 159 7.83 -1.65 28.67
C LYS A 159 7.50 -0.23 29.12
N LYS A 160 7.73 0.05 30.42
CA LYS A 160 7.65 1.40 30.97
C LYS A 160 8.42 2.42 30.10
N GLY A 161 7.70 3.47 29.65
CA GLY A 161 8.20 4.49 28.73
C GLY A 161 8.10 4.14 27.25
N MET A 162 7.61 2.95 26.89
CA MET A 162 7.43 2.48 25.51
C MET A 162 5.96 2.15 25.19
N ALA A 163 5.01 2.85 25.82
CA ALA A 163 3.58 2.68 25.59
C ALA A 163 3.21 2.86 24.10
N GLY A 164 3.96 3.69 23.35
CA GLY A 164 3.73 3.94 21.94
C GLY A 164 3.84 2.67 21.08
N ALA A 165 4.81 1.79 21.35
CA ALA A 165 4.96 0.54 20.61
C ALA A 165 3.75 -0.39 20.80
N ALA A 166 3.29 -0.54 22.04
CA ALA A 166 2.07 -1.29 22.38
C ALA A 166 0.83 -0.69 21.70
N PHE A 167 0.70 0.64 21.74
CA PHE A 167 -0.39 1.37 21.11
C PHE A 167 -0.43 1.15 19.59
N PHE A 168 0.70 1.35 18.87
CA PHE A 168 0.75 1.22 17.42
C PHE A 168 0.43 -0.20 16.97
N SER A 169 0.96 -1.20 17.67
CA SER A 169 0.67 -2.60 17.38
C SER A 169 -0.80 -2.95 17.59
N ALA A 170 -1.40 -2.52 18.70
CA ALA A 170 -2.82 -2.81 19.01
C ALA A 170 -3.76 -2.08 18.04
N LEU A 171 -3.51 -0.78 17.79
CA LEU A 171 -4.33 0.01 16.86
C LEU A 171 -4.25 -0.56 15.44
N ALA A 172 -3.05 -0.92 14.97
CA ALA A 172 -2.88 -1.50 13.65
C ALA A 172 -3.57 -2.87 13.53
N ALA A 173 -3.50 -3.72 14.56
CA ALA A 173 -4.21 -5.00 14.57
C ALA A 173 -5.74 -4.81 14.43
N TYR A 174 -6.34 -3.87 15.18
CA TYR A 174 -7.76 -3.55 15.03
C TYR A 174 -8.10 -2.98 13.65
N ARG A 175 -7.31 -2.02 13.17
CA ARG A 175 -7.53 -1.39 11.85
C ARG A 175 -7.34 -2.36 10.68
N SER A 176 -6.60 -3.45 10.90
CA SER A 176 -6.39 -4.52 9.92
C SER A 176 -7.34 -5.70 10.08
N GLY A 177 -8.33 -5.57 10.95
CA GLY A 177 -9.49 -6.45 10.97
C GLY A 177 -9.62 -7.38 12.18
N ALA A 178 -8.67 -7.43 13.11
CA ALA A 178 -8.79 -8.23 14.35
C ALA A 178 -10.10 -7.94 15.10
N GLY A 179 -10.77 -8.99 15.55
CA GLY A 179 -12.03 -8.86 16.31
C GLY A 179 -11.82 -8.49 17.76
N LEU A 180 -10.75 -9.02 18.38
CA LEU A 180 -10.35 -8.75 19.76
C LEU A 180 -8.83 -8.62 19.85
N VAL A 181 -8.37 -7.73 20.74
CA VAL A 181 -6.95 -7.59 21.09
C VAL A 181 -6.79 -7.71 22.60
N HIS A 182 -6.01 -8.69 23.05
CA HIS A 182 -5.49 -8.79 24.40
C HIS A 182 -4.10 -8.17 24.44
N LEU A 183 -3.98 -7.00 25.03
CA LEU A 183 -2.74 -6.25 25.13
C LEU A 183 -2.10 -6.43 26.50
N VAL A 184 -0.93 -7.05 26.51
CA VAL A 184 -0.11 -7.27 27.71
C VAL A 184 1.03 -6.27 27.70
N SER A 185 1.12 -5.43 28.70
CA SER A 185 2.11 -4.35 28.82
C SER A 185 2.53 -4.15 30.28
N ASP A 186 3.56 -3.35 30.51
CA ASP A 186 3.87 -2.91 31.88
C ASP A 186 2.72 -2.09 32.45
N GLU A 187 2.36 -2.31 33.74
CA GLU A 187 1.23 -1.66 34.41
C GLU A 187 1.32 -0.13 34.37
N GLU A 188 2.52 0.41 34.35
CA GLU A 188 2.77 1.85 34.26
C GLU A 188 2.24 2.49 32.97
N ASN A 189 1.97 1.68 31.94
CA ASN A 189 1.40 2.14 30.67
C ASN A 189 -0.15 2.08 30.66
N ARG A 190 -0.79 1.45 31.65
CA ARG A 190 -2.23 1.17 31.66
C ARG A 190 -3.09 2.40 31.38
N SER A 191 -2.90 3.48 32.13
CA SER A 191 -3.73 4.69 31.98
C SER A 191 -3.65 5.30 30.59
N VAL A 192 -2.44 5.31 30.00
CA VAL A 192 -2.21 5.81 28.65
C VAL A 192 -2.85 4.88 27.62
N LEU A 193 -2.63 3.58 27.73
CA LEU A 193 -3.14 2.61 26.75
C LEU A 193 -4.67 2.50 26.78
N GLN A 194 -5.29 2.54 27.98
CA GLN A 194 -6.76 2.55 28.07
C GLN A 194 -7.39 3.82 27.50
N THR A 195 -6.65 4.93 27.49
CA THR A 195 -7.11 6.17 26.85
C THR A 195 -6.93 6.12 25.33
N MET A 196 -5.82 5.57 24.85
CA MET A 196 -5.46 5.61 23.43
C MET A 196 -6.07 4.48 22.59
N VAL A 197 -6.29 3.30 23.20
CA VAL A 197 -6.90 2.13 22.57
C VAL A 197 -7.87 1.44 23.55
N PRO A 198 -8.99 2.11 23.89
CA PRO A 198 -9.95 1.63 24.87
C PRO A 198 -10.63 0.31 24.51
N GLU A 199 -10.56 -0.09 23.23
CA GLU A 199 -11.09 -1.35 22.72
C GLU A 199 -10.27 -2.58 23.20
N ALA A 200 -8.98 -2.39 23.57
CA ALA A 200 -8.10 -3.48 23.95
C ALA A 200 -8.36 -3.94 25.40
N ILE A 201 -8.30 -5.27 25.60
CA ILE A 201 -8.31 -5.86 26.93
C ILE A 201 -6.88 -5.81 27.47
N LEU A 202 -6.65 -5.03 28.55
CA LEU A 202 -5.32 -4.80 29.10
C LEU A 202 -4.99 -5.74 30.26
N SER A 203 -3.76 -6.29 30.26
CA SER A 203 -3.17 -7.06 31.35
C SER A 203 -1.77 -6.58 31.69
N ASP A 204 -1.37 -6.68 32.96
CA ASP A 204 0.01 -6.44 33.38
C ASP A 204 0.91 -7.64 32.98
N VAL A 205 2.05 -7.35 32.37
CA VAL A 205 3.01 -8.38 31.98
C VAL A 205 3.58 -9.17 33.17
N ARG A 206 3.62 -8.57 34.36
CA ARG A 206 4.09 -9.21 35.61
C ARG A 206 3.10 -10.25 36.14
N GLU A 207 1.82 -10.11 35.82
CA GLU A 207 0.74 -11.02 36.21
C GLU A 207 0.36 -11.99 35.06
N LEU A 208 1.09 -11.94 33.95
CA LEU A 208 0.77 -12.71 32.76
C LEU A 208 0.87 -14.21 33.02
N LYS A 209 -0.25 -14.89 32.83
CA LYS A 209 -0.30 -16.34 32.66
C LYS A 209 -0.25 -16.65 31.18
N VAL A 210 0.92 -17.09 30.72
CA VAL A 210 1.18 -17.36 29.28
C VAL A 210 0.16 -18.35 28.75
N GLU A 211 -0.15 -19.39 29.50
CA GLU A 211 -1.08 -20.46 29.14
C GLU A 211 -2.50 -19.90 28.87
N GLU A 212 -2.97 -18.99 29.73
CA GLU A 212 -4.29 -18.35 29.54
C GLU A 212 -4.32 -17.43 28.30
N LEU A 213 -3.21 -16.74 28.03
CA LEU A 213 -3.12 -15.89 26.83
C LEU A 213 -3.14 -16.75 25.56
N LEU A 214 -2.35 -17.85 25.52
CA LEU A 214 -2.29 -18.77 24.41
C LEU A 214 -3.64 -19.44 24.12
N GLN A 215 -4.39 -19.82 25.17
CA GLN A 215 -5.73 -20.39 25.02
C GLN A 215 -6.77 -19.40 24.49
N LYS A 216 -6.61 -18.10 24.77
CA LYS A 216 -7.56 -17.06 24.39
C LYS A 216 -7.22 -16.36 23.08
N SER A 217 -6.01 -16.56 22.56
CA SER A 217 -5.50 -15.81 21.42
C SER A 217 -5.03 -16.74 20.31
N GLU A 218 -5.50 -16.51 19.13
CA GLU A 218 -5.15 -17.31 17.93
C GLU A 218 -3.86 -16.82 17.28
N ILE A 219 -3.60 -15.52 17.40
CA ILE A 219 -2.38 -14.88 16.91
C ILE A 219 -1.65 -14.28 18.09
N ILE A 220 -0.37 -14.56 18.22
CA ILE A 220 0.48 -13.94 19.24
C ILE A 220 1.50 -13.03 18.55
N LEU A 221 1.56 -11.79 19.00
CA LEU A 221 2.64 -10.84 18.65
C LEU A 221 3.44 -10.55 19.91
N PHE A 222 4.73 -10.83 19.89
CA PHE A 222 5.64 -10.56 21.00
C PHE A 222 6.82 -9.71 20.53
N GLY A 223 7.13 -8.64 21.27
CA GLY A 223 8.40 -7.95 21.13
C GLY A 223 8.37 -6.44 20.99
N PRO A 224 7.37 -5.79 20.34
CA PRO A 224 7.39 -4.35 20.14
C PRO A 224 7.59 -3.57 21.43
N GLY A 225 8.79 -2.95 21.61
CA GLY A 225 9.11 -2.14 22.77
C GLY A 225 8.99 -2.81 24.13
N ILE A 226 9.07 -4.14 24.20
CA ILE A 226 8.96 -4.89 25.47
C ILE A 226 10.22 -4.79 26.32
N GLY A 227 11.34 -4.40 25.73
CA GLY A 227 12.66 -4.35 26.33
C GLY A 227 13.42 -5.66 26.27
N THR A 228 14.71 -5.56 26.61
CA THR A 228 15.63 -6.70 26.72
C THR A 228 15.99 -6.90 28.20
N GLY A 229 16.50 -8.09 28.55
CA GLY A 229 16.94 -8.47 29.87
C GLY A 229 16.35 -9.80 30.31
N GLU A 230 16.88 -10.33 31.42
CA GLU A 230 16.59 -11.69 31.89
C GLU A 230 15.09 -11.98 32.09
N ASP A 231 14.31 -11.02 32.57
CA ASP A 231 12.87 -11.22 32.77
C ASP A 231 12.14 -11.43 31.43
N ARG A 232 12.58 -10.72 30.39
CA ARG A 232 11.98 -10.82 29.05
C ARG A 232 12.47 -12.07 28.33
N GLU A 233 13.73 -12.43 28.52
CA GLU A 233 14.27 -13.72 28.07
C GLU A 233 13.48 -14.89 28.67
N ARG A 234 13.29 -14.89 30.00
CA ARG A 234 12.51 -15.91 30.70
C ARG A 234 11.06 -15.97 30.22
N LEU A 235 10.45 -14.81 29.98
CA LEU A 235 9.07 -14.73 29.51
C LEU A 235 8.95 -15.31 28.09
N LEU A 236 9.86 -14.94 27.18
CA LEU A 236 9.87 -15.47 25.81
C LEU A 236 10.15 -16.96 25.81
N LEU A 237 11.12 -17.43 26.60
CA LEU A 237 11.42 -18.86 26.73
C LEU A 237 10.20 -19.66 27.25
N LYS A 238 9.50 -19.12 28.25
CA LYS A 238 8.24 -19.73 28.75
C LYS A 238 7.20 -19.78 27.64
N LEU A 239 7.00 -18.69 26.90
CA LEU A 239 6.06 -18.65 25.77
C LEU A 239 6.38 -19.74 24.74
N LEU A 240 7.63 -19.81 24.26
CA LEU A 240 8.07 -20.79 23.26
C LEU A 240 7.86 -22.23 23.74
N ASN A 241 8.15 -22.52 25.00
CA ASN A 241 7.97 -23.86 25.57
C ASN A 241 6.51 -24.27 25.72
N GLU A 242 5.61 -23.31 26.01
CA GLU A 242 4.17 -23.57 26.17
C GLU A 242 3.46 -23.76 24.80
N LEU A 243 4.07 -23.41 23.67
CA LEU A 243 3.47 -23.65 22.36
C LEU A 243 3.21 -25.13 22.07
N ARG A 244 3.96 -26.03 22.70
CA ARG A 244 3.71 -27.48 22.62
C ARG A 244 2.32 -27.86 23.16
N ASN A 245 1.90 -27.21 24.25
CA ASN A 245 0.65 -27.51 24.96
C ASN A 245 -0.53 -26.69 24.43
N PHE A 246 -0.25 -25.45 24.02
CA PHE A 246 -1.25 -24.46 23.59
C PHE A 246 -0.78 -23.73 22.34
N PRO A 247 -0.73 -24.41 21.18
CA PRO A 247 -0.24 -23.79 19.95
C PRO A 247 -1.24 -22.75 19.44
N PRO A 248 -0.86 -21.46 19.27
CA PRO A 248 -1.67 -20.49 18.56
C PRO A 248 -1.70 -20.85 17.06
N ALA A 249 -2.53 -20.15 16.29
CA ALA A 249 -2.48 -20.32 14.85
C ALA A 249 -1.16 -19.80 14.27
N PHE A 250 -0.68 -18.66 14.79
CA PHE A 250 0.58 -18.02 14.36
C PHE A 250 1.26 -17.27 15.51
N LEU A 251 2.60 -17.27 15.49
CA LEU A 251 3.44 -16.46 16.37
C LEU A 251 4.26 -15.46 15.56
N ILE A 252 4.19 -14.18 15.91
CA ILE A 252 4.97 -13.10 15.32
C ILE A 252 5.97 -12.62 16.37
N LEU A 253 7.25 -12.54 16.00
CA LEU A 253 8.33 -12.02 16.83
C LEU A 253 8.96 -10.81 16.13
N ASP A 254 8.97 -9.66 16.80
CA ASP A 254 9.47 -8.38 16.28
C ASP A 254 10.35 -7.66 17.30
N ALA A 255 11.17 -6.75 16.84
CA ALA A 255 11.91 -5.79 17.66
C ALA A 255 12.73 -6.43 18.80
N ASP A 256 12.37 -6.13 20.07
CA ASP A 256 13.13 -6.60 21.23
C ASP A 256 13.11 -8.12 21.39
N ALA A 257 12.08 -8.83 20.91
CA ALA A 257 12.10 -10.30 20.86
C ALA A 257 13.28 -10.84 20.05
N LEU A 258 13.52 -10.23 18.88
CA LEU A 258 14.61 -10.61 18.00
C LEU A 258 15.99 -10.31 18.60
N ASN A 259 16.08 -9.18 19.32
CA ASN A 259 17.31 -8.82 20.04
C ASN A 259 17.65 -9.84 21.14
N VAL A 260 16.65 -10.26 21.91
CA VAL A 260 16.83 -11.23 23.01
C VAL A 260 17.19 -12.62 22.45
N ILE A 261 16.58 -13.05 21.33
CA ILE A 261 16.92 -14.31 20.64
C ILE A 261 18.36 -14.27 20.17
N ALA A 262 18.81 -13.16 19.56
CA ALA A 262 20.16 -13.03 19.04
C ALA A 262 21.26 -13.14 20.11
N GLU A 263 20.92 -12.86 21.37
CA GLU A 263 21.84 -12.88 22.51
C GLU A 263 21.82 -14.22 23.30
N SER A 264 20.88 -15.14 22.98
CA SER A 264 20.64 -16.36 23.76
C SER A 264 20.51 -17.61 22.88
N SER A 265 21.55 -18.46 22.92
CA SER A 265 21.51 -19.77 22.23
C SER A 265 20.38 -20.66 22.72
N LEU A 266 19.97 -20.52 23.98
CA LEU A 266 18.83 -21.24 24.56
C LEU A 266 17.51 -20.85 23.88
N LEU A 267 17.32 -19.55 23.60
CA LEU A 267 16.14 -19.06 22.89
C LEU A 267 16.16 -19.43 21.42
N ASP A 268 17.32 -19.44 20.79
CA ASP A 268 17.48 -19.87 19.39
C ASP A 268 17.09 -21.35 19.21
N GLU A 269 17.56 -22.22 20.11
CA GLU A 269 17.14 -23.63 20.13
C GLU A 269 15.63 -23.78 20.42
N ALA A 270 15.09 -22.98 21.36
CA ALA A 270 13.68 -23.02 21.71
C ALA A 270 12.80 -22.53 20.54
N LEU A 271 13.27 -21.55 19.78
CA LEU A 271 12.62 -21.06 18.57
C LEU A 271 12.48 -22.16 17.51
N CYS A 272 13.59 -22.87 17.22
CA CYS A 272 13.59 -23.98 16.28
C CYS A 272 12.62 -25.12 16.68
N LYS A 273 12.53 -25.43 17.98
CA LYS A 273 11.57 -26.42 18.51
C LYS A 273 10.14 -25.92 18.43
N ALA A 274 9.91 -24.66 18.75
CA ALA A 274 8.59 -24.02 18.73
C ALA A 274 7.97 -24.01 17.32
N ALA A 275 8.79 -23.88 16.28
CA ALA A 275 8.36 -23.91 14.88
C ALA A 275 7.71 -25.26 14.46
N GLU A 276 7.84 -26.33 15.26
CA GLU A 276 7.15 -27.60 15.03
C GLU A 276 5.66 -27.55 15.39
N TYR A 277 5.24 -26.58 16.20
CA TYR A 277 3.87 -26.50 16.74
C TYR A 277 3.00 -25.47 16.06
N CYS A 278 3.58 -24.36 15.58
CA CYS A 278 2.87 -23.34 14.82
C CYS A 278 3.84 -22.57 13.90
N PRO A 279 3.35 -21.98 12.80
CA PRO A 279 4.16 -21.07 11.99
C PRO A 279 4.64 -19.87 12.80
N ILE A 280 5.95 -19.62 12.71
CA ILE A 280 6.60 -18.48 13.35
C ILE A 280 7.00 -17.49 12.26
N ILE A 281 6.73 -16.20 12.50
CA ILE A 281 7.05 -15.10 11.57
C ILE A 281 7.99 -14.14 12.30
N LEU A 282 9.17 -13.94 11.74
CA LEU A 282 10.16 -13.00 12.25
C LEU A 282 10.18 -11.77 11.34
N THR A 283 10.25 -10.58 11.94
CA THR A 283 10.18 -9.32 11.19
C THR A 283 11.41 -8.42 11.43
N PRO A 284 12.66 -8.92 11.24
CA PRO A 284 13.83 -8.11 11.51
C PRO A 284 14.04 -7.00 10.48
N HIS A 285 14.53 -5.85 10.92
CA HIS A 285 15.25 -4.93 10.04
C HIS A 285 16.71 -5.40 9.87
N LEU A 286 17.45 -4.82 8.93
CA LEU A 286 18.80 -5.29 8.58
C LEU A 286 19.77 -5.39 9.77
N LYS A 287 19.68 -4.47 10.75
CA LYS A 287 20.55 -4.51 11.95
C LYS A 287 20.15 -5.62 12.93
N GLU A 288 18.85 -5.89 13.09
CA GLU A 288 18.35 -7.02 13.89
C GLU A 288 18.75 -8.32 13.23
N PHE A 289 18.61 -8.42 11.91
CA PHE A 289 19.01 -9.61 11.16
C PHE A 289 20.53 -9.88 11.24
N SER A 290 21.35 -8.82 11.19
CA SER A 290 22.81 -8.91 11.40
C SER A 290 23.14 -9.52 12.77
N ARG A 291 22.39 -9.19 13.83
CA ARG A 291 22.57 -9.80 15.16
C ARG A 291 22.14 -11.27 15.18
N LEU A 292 20.95 -11.58 14.60
CA LEU A 292 20.45 -12.95 14.50
C LEU A 292 21.39 -13.89 13.75
N CYS A 293 21.98 -13.42 12.66
CA CYS A 293 22.93 -14.22 11.87
C CYS A 293 24.36 -14.16 12.39
N HIS A 294 24.66 -13.34 13.41
CA HIS A 294 26.03 -13.04 13.87
C HIS A 294 26.99 -12.63 12.74
N CYS A 295 26.45 -11.92 11.73
CA CYS A 295 27.16 -11.41 10.55
C CYS A 295 27.27 -9.88 10.59
N SER A 296 28.25 -9.32 9.87
CA SER A 296 28.32 -7.86 9.70
C SER A 296 27.19 -7.33 8.82
N LEU A 297 26.82 -6.05 9.02
CA LEU A 297 25.81 -5.40 8.17
C LEU A 297 26.23 -5.37 6.69
N GLU A 298 27.55 -5.24 6.41
CA GLU A 298 28.08 -5.25 5.05
C GLU A 298 27.88 -6.61 4.38
N GLU A 299 28.09 -7.70 5.11
CA GLU A 299 27.86 -9.05 4.64
C GLU A 299 26.37 -9.31 4.36
N ILE A 300 25.49 -8.87 5.26
CA ILE A 300 24.03 -8.92 5.04
C ILE A 300 23.66 -8.18 3.77
N LEU A 301 24.14 -6.93 3.56
CA LEU A 301 23.80 -6.15 2.38
C LEU A 301 24.24 -6.79 1.06
N LYS A 302 25.34 -7.53 1.07
CA LYS A 302 25.86 -8.24 -0.11
C LYS A 302 25.08 -9.52 -0.43
N ASN A 303 24.60 -10.24 0.59
CA ASN A 303 24.09 -11.60 0.47
C ASN A 303 22.68 -11.75 1.08
N ARG A 304 21.85 -10.70 1.04
CA ARG A 304 20.53 -10.66 1.71
C ARG A 304 19.63 -11.84 1.37
N GLU A 305 19.55 -12.19 0.10
CA GLU A 305 18.67 -13.26 -0.37
C GLU A 305 19.15 -14.63 0.11
N GLU A 306 20.44 -14.93 -0.05
CA GLU A 306 21.04 -16.20 0.36
C GLU A 306 20.94 -16.39 1.88
N LEU A 307 21.36 -15.38 2.66
CA LEU A 307 21.32 -15.43 4.12
C LEU A 307 19.89 -15.48 4.65
N GLY A 308 18.97 -14.73 4.06
CA GLY A 308 17.56 -14.74 4.43
C GLY A 308 16.92 -16.10 4.19
N GLN A 309 17.17 -16.70 3.03
CA GLN A 309 16.65 -18.02 2.71
C GLN A 309 17.23 -19.11 3.59
N LYS A 310 18.54 -19.06 3.84
CA LYS A 310 19.23 -20.00 4.74
C LYS A 310 18.65 -19.93 6.14
N TYR A 311 18.52 -18.72 6.71
CA TYR A 311 17.98 -18.52 8.05
C TYR A 311 16.53 -19.00 8.16
N ALA A 312 15.68 -18.68 7.20
CA ALA A 312 14.28 -19.13 7.17
C ALA A 312 14.17 -20.65 7.15
N ALA A 313 15.03 -21.34 6.37
CA ALA A 313 15.08 -22.79 6.28
C ALA A 313 15.59 -23.45 7.58
N GLU A 314 16.69 -22.94 8.15
CA GLU A 314 17.30 -23.48 9.38
C GLU A 314 16.36 -23.34 10.59
N HIS A 315 15.65 -22.21 10.72
CA HIS A 315 14.73 -21.94 11.83
C HIS A 315 13.27 -22.29 11.53
N ARG A 316 12.98 -22.84 10.33
CA ARG A 316 11.63 -23.22 9.89
C ARG A 316 10.59 -22.09 10.07
N CYS A 317 11.00 -20.85 9.77
CA CYS A 317 10.18 -19.66 9.98
C CYS A 317 9.93 -18.88 8.69
N ILE A 318 8.88 -18.06 8.70
CA ILE A 318 8.72 -17.01 7.71
C ILE A 318 9.58 -15.83 8.17
N LEU A 319 10.45 -15.34 7.31
CA LEU A 319 11.33 -14.21 7.60
C LEU A 319 10.95 -13.00 6.74
N ILE A 320 10.58 -11.88 7.38
CA ILE A 320 10.33 -10.61 6.71
C ILE A 320 11.54 -9.70 6.96
N LEU A 321 12.46 -9.64 6.02
CA LEU A 321 13.65 -8.79 6.12
C LEU A 321 13.32 -7.36 5.69
N LYS A 322 13.00 -6.52 6.69
CA LYS A 322 12.55 -5.14 6.50
C LYS A 322 13.67 -4.23 6.00
N SER A 323 13.42 -3.56 4.89
CA SER A 323 14.30 -2.58 4.26
C SER A 323 13.47 -1.66 3.35
N HIS A 324 14.10 -0.71 2.64
CA HIS A 324 13.43 0.06 1.59
C HIS A 324 12.89 -0.83 0.46
N ASP A 325 13.48 -2.01 0.28
CA ASP A 325 13.11 -3.08 -0.64
C ASP A 325 12.95 -4.39 0.17
N THR A 326 11.85 -4.55 0.86
CA THR A 326 11.59 -5.66 1.79
C THR A 326 11.52 -7.01 1.09
N MET A 327 12.18 -8.03 1.66
CA MET A 327 12.13 -9.42 1.21
C MET A 327 11.39 -10.30 2.21
N VAL A 328 10.63 -11.27 1.71
CA VAL A 328 9.95 -12.29 2.52
C VAL A 328 10.41 -13.66 2.08
N PHE A 329 10.79 -14.50 3.04
CA PHE A 329 11.28 -15.86 2.84
C PHE A 329 10.42 -16.85 3.60
N ALA A 330 10.08 -17.96 2.97
CA ALA A 330 9.47 -19.12 3.61
C ALA A 330 10.49 -20.27 3.76
N PRO A 331 10.29 -21.19 4.73
CA PRO A 331 11.23 -22.27 5.00
C PRO A 331 11.29 -23.34 3.91
N PHE A 332 10.31 -23.37 3.00
CA PHE A 332 10.20 -24.39 1.96
C PHE A 332 10.58 -23.83 0.59
N LEU A 333 11.70 -24.31 0.08
CA LEU A 333 12.08 -24.25 -1.32
C LEU A 333 12.17 -25.68 -1.83
N GLU A 334 11.08 -26.25 -2.32
CA GLU A 334 11.20 -27.31 -3.31
C GLU A 334 11.26 -26.62 -4.68
N ASP A 335 12.35 -26.81 -5.37
CA ASP A 335 12.53 -26.41 -6.76
C ASP A 335 11.62 -27.29 -7.64
N THR A 336 10.35 -26.93 -7.72
CA THR A 336 9.36 -27.68 -8.54
C THR A 336 9.45 -27.30 -10.02
N GLY A 337 10.49 -26.56 -10.44
CA GLY A 337 10.63 -26.13 -11.84
C GLY A 337 9.52 -25.20 -12.34
N GLU A 338 8.61 -24.80 -11.45
CA GLU A 338 7.58 -23.80 -11.79
C GLU A 338 8.23 -22.44 -11.98
N LYS A 339 8.02 -21.90 -13.16
CA LYS A 339 8.56 -20.62 -13.62
C LYS A 339 8.21 -19.53 -12.60
N THR A 340 9.22 -18.72 -12.26
CA THR A 340 9.02 -17.39 -11.70
C THR A 340 7.84 -16.75 -12.39
N VAL A 341 6.80 -16.43 -11.64
CA VAL A 341 5.74 -15.59 -12.17
C VAL A 341 6.34 -14.19 -12.26
N PRO A 342 6.56 -13.64 -13.46
CA PRO A 342 6.92 -12.25 -13.58
C PRO A 342 5.74 -11.48 -12.98
N GLY A 343 5.92 -10.93 -11.78
CA GLY A 343 4.96 -10.00 -11.20
C GLY A 343 4.74 -8.85 -12.17
N GLY A 344 3.57 -8.24 -12.15
CA GLY A 344 3.20 -7.16 -13.04
C GLY A 344 4.13 -5.95 -12.90
N GLY A 345 5.18 -5.88 -13.72
CA GLY A 345 6.13 -4.77 -13.76
C GLY A 345 7.39 -4.96 -12.90
N ASP A 346 8.17 -3.86 -12.80
CA ASP A 346 9.44 -3.84 -12.06
C ASP A 346 9.27 -3.73 -10.53
N ASP A 347 8.02 -3.69 -10.02
CA ASP A 347 7.72 -3.29 -8.65
C ASP A 347 7.92 -4.41 -7.61
N PHE A 348 7.77 -5.67 -8.00
CA PHE A 348 8.03 -6.81 -7.11
C PHE A 348 8.36 -8.09 -7.88
N GLU A 349 8.96 -9.06 -7.16
CA GLU A 349 9.22 -10.42 -7.60
C GLU A 349 8.59 -11.40 -6.61
N LYS A 350 7.84 -12.38 -7.08
CA LYS A 350 7.29 -13.49 -6.28
C LYS A 350 7.59 -14.82 -6.98
N ARG A 351 8.12 -15.75 -6.20
CA ARG A 351 8.31 -17.16 -6.55
C ARG A 351 7.95 -18.02 -5.34
N LYS A 352 7.87 -19.32 -5.50
CA LYS A 352 7.51 -20.20 -4.38
C LYS A 352 8.45 -19.96 -3.19
N GLY A 353 7.89 -19.59 -2.04
CA GLY A 353 8.65 -19.33 -0.81
C GLY A 353 9.51 -18.06 -0.79
N PHE A 354 9.43 -17.21 -1.81
CA PHE A 354 10.17 -15.94 -1.88
C PHE A 354 9.31 -14.82 -2.45
N PHE A 355 9.42 -13.66 -1.84
CA PHE A 355 8.83 -12.41 -2.34
C PHE A 355 9.79 -11.25 -2.10
N HIS A 356 9.95 -10.40 -3.10
CA HIS A 356 10.77 -9.20 -3.03
C HIS A 356 9.94 -8.00 -3.49
N ASN A 357 9.58 -7.14 -2.55
CA ASN A 357 8.98 -5.84 -2.86
C ASN A 357 10.10 -4.86 -3.18
N ARG A 358 10.06 -4.25 -4.36
CA ARG A 358 11.07 -3.28 -4.82
C ARG A 358 10.63 -1.84 -4.65
N GLU A 359 9.38 -1.62 -4.27
CA GLU A 359 8.86 -0.28 -4.01
C GLU A 359 9.23 0.22 -2.62
N ALA A 360 9.66 1.47 -2.55
CA ALA A 360 9.93 2.16 -1.30
C ALA A 360 8.83 3.19 -0.96
N SER A 361 8.66 3.46 0.32
CA SER A 361 7.87 4.58 0.82
C SER A 361 8.67 5.29 1.92
N PRO A 362 9.34 6.42 1.61
CA PRO A 362 10.18 7.14 2.57
C PRO A 362 9.43 7.61 3.83
N SER A 363 8.13 7.85 3.71
CA SER A 363 7.24 8.21 4.84
C SER A 363 7.20 7.17 5.95
N LEU A 364 7.55 5.91 5.66
CA LEU A 364 7.65 4.83 6.65
C LEU A 364 8.93 4.90 7.52
N SER A 365 9.87 5.79 7.20
CA SER A 365 11.12 5.95 7.95
C SER A 365 10.92 6.75 9.24
N LYS A 366 9.99 6.31 10.10
CA LYS A 366 9.65 6.93 11.40
C LYS A 366 9.66 5.88 12.51
N GLY A 367 10.04 6.31 13.72
CA GLY A 367 9.93 5.45 14.90
C GLY A 367 8.47 5.02 15.12
N GLY A 368 8.24 3.72 15.34
CA GLY A 368 6.92 3.14 15.53
C GLY A 368 6.26 2.57 14.27
N SER A 369 6.82 2.81 13.06
CA SER A 369 6.28 2.24 11.82
C SER A 369 6.43 0.71 11.77
N GLY A 370 7.50 0.17 12.36
CA GLY A 370 7.69 -1.28 12.55
C GLY A 370 6.66 -1.89 13.47
N ASP A 371 6.37 -1.23 14.60
CA ASP A 371 5.35 -1.69 15.55
C ASP A 371 3.95 -1.71 14.90
N ALA A 372 3.62 -0.67 14.13
CA ALA A 372 2.38 -0.63 13.34
C ALA A 372 2.34 -1.73 12.27
N PHE A 373 3.45 -2.05 11.61
CA PHE A 373 3.55 -3.15 10.66
C PHE A 373 3.31 -4.52 11.31
N ALA A 374 3.92 -4.76 12.48
CA ALA A 374 3.71 -6.01 13.21
C ALA A 374 2.23 -6.18 13.61
N GLY A 375 1.56 -5.10 14.01
CA GLY A 375 0.13 -5.08 14.27
C GLY A 375 -0.73 -5.31 13.02
N LEU A 376 -0.37 -4.70 11.88
CA LEU A 376 -1.01 -4.94 10.59
C LEU A 376 -0.98 -6.44 10.23
N LEU A 377 0.20 -7.05 10.29
CA LEU A 377 0.38 -8.47 10.01
C LEU A 377 -0.48 -9.35 10.92
N ALA A 378 -0.50 -9.05 12.22
CA ALA A 378 -1.30 -9.81 13.19
C ALA A 378 -2.81 -9.72 12.91
N GLY A 379 -3.32 -8.52 12.60
CA GLY A 379 -4.73 -8.33 12.25
C GLY A 379 -5.11 -9.00 10.93
N LEU A 380 -4.24 -8.92 9.93
CA LEU A 380 -4.46 -9.54 8.64
C LEU A 380 -4.48 -11.08 8.73
N LEU A 381 -3.56 -11.67 9.49
CA LEU A 381 -3.54 -13.12 9.76
C LEU A 381 -4.85 -13.58 10.41
N ALA A 382 -5.38 -12.82 11.36
CA ALA A 382 -6.65 -13.15 12.03
C ALA A 382 -7.80 -13.21 11.02
N VAL A 383 -7.87 -12.29 10.07
CA VAL A 383 -8.91 -12.25 9.03
C VAL A 383 -8.72 -13.36 7.98
N LEU A 384 -7.49 -13.54 7.49
CA LEU A 384 -7.22 -14.52 6.42
C LEU A 384 -7.37 -15.96 6.92
N LYS A 385 -6.99 -16.24 8.16
CA LYS A 385 -7.19 -17.57 8.76
C LYS A 385 -8.66 -18.00 8.76
N GLU A 386 -9.56 -17.10 9.09
CA GLU A 386 -11.00 -17.39 9.08
C GLU A 386 -11.56 -17.60 7.67
N ARG A 387 -10.99 -16.91 6.69
CA ARG A 387 -11.45 -17.00 5.29
C ARG A 387 -10.93 -18.24 4.56
N TYR A 388 -9.73 -18.66 4.88
CA TYR A 388 -9.00 -19.71 4.17
C TYR A 388 -8.55 -20.85 5.12
N PRO A 389 -9.48 -21.51 5.82
CA PRO A 389 -9.14 -22.57 6.77
C PRO A 389 -8.53 -23.80 6.10
N GLU A 390 -8.72 -23.96 4.77
CA GLU A 390 -8.21 -25.08 3.96
C GLU A 390 -6.75 -24.89 3.53
N ILE A 391 -6.23 -23.65 3.57
CA ILE A 391 -4.85 -23.38 3.17
C ILE A 391 -3.90 -23.82 4.29
N ASP A 392 -2.79 -24.45 3.91
CA ASP A 392 -1.72 -24.76 4.85
C ASP A 392 -1.28 -23.51 5.61
N LYS A 393 -1.06 -23.66 6.93
CA LYS A 393 -0.77 -22.52 7.80
C LYS A 393 0.53 -21.79 7.44
N HIS A 394 1.56 -22.51 6.97
CA HIS A 394 2.81 -21.87 6.56
C HIS A 394 2.64 -21.10 5.25
N GLU A 395 1.88 -21.67 4.30
CA GLU A 395 1.53 -20.94 3.06
C GLU A 395 0.69 -19.71 3.40
N LEU A 396 -0.30 -19.84 4.28
CA LEU A 396 -1.12 -18.71 4.71
C LEU A 396 -0.29 -17.61 5.39
N ALA A 397 0.67 -18.00 6.26
CA ALA A 397 1.60 -17.08 6.90
C ALA A 397 2.48 -16.33 5.87
N PHE A 398 2.98 -17.04 4.87
CA PHE A 398 3.76 -16.44 3.80
C PHE A 398 2.93 -15.45 2.96
N GLN A 399 1.72 -15.83 2.55
CA GLN A 399 0.81 -14.96 1.80
C GLN A 399 0.44 -13.71 2.60
N ALA A 400 0.12 -13.86 3.88
CA ALA A 400 -0.19 -12.74 4.77
C ALA A 400 1.01 -11.80 4.95
N ALA A 401 2.22 -12.36 5.07
CA ALA A 401 3.46 -11.59 5.16
C ALA A 401 3.69 -10.75 3.90
N CYS A 402 3.57 -11.35 2.71
CA CYS A 402 3.72 -10.65 1.43
C CYS A 402 2.66 -9.54 1.28
N LEU A 403 1.40 -9.86 1.57
CA LEU A 403 0.30 -8.91 1.46
C LEU A 403 0.45 -7.74 2.46
N SER A 404 0.93 -8.01 3.69
CA SER A 404 1.22 -6.96 4.68
C SER A 404 2.28 -5.98 4.21
N VAL A 405 3.33 -6.47 3.52
CA VAL A 405 4.38 -5.61 2.93
C VAL A 405 3.78 -4.69 1.86
N LEU A 406 2.94 -5.21 0.98
CA LEU A 406 2.28 -4.41 -0.06
C LEU A 406 1.35 -3.35 0.55
N ILE A 407 0.53 -3.75 1.54
CA ILE A 407 -0.38 -2.84 2.25
C ILE A 407 0.40 -1.75 2.98
N GLN A 408 1.52 -2.10 3.64
CA GLN A 408 2.38 -1.13 4.33
C GLN A 408 2.91 -0.07 3.37
N VAL A 409 3.50 -0.49 2.25
CA VAL A 409 4.07 0.43 1.26
C VAL A 409 2.99 1.30 0.64
N ARG A 410 1.86 0.71 0.25
CA ARG A 410 0.72 1.44 -0.30
C ARG A 410 0.13 2.43 0.71
N GLY A 411 -0.08 2.00 1.95
CA GLY A 411 -0.56 2.85 3.03
C GLY A 411 0.41 4.00 3.33
N GLY A 412 1.72 3.75 3.33
CA GLY A 412 2.73 4.79 3.47
C GLY A 412 2.69 5.84 2.35
N LYS A 413 2.43 5.43 1.10
CA LYS A 413 2.25 6.34 -0.04
C LYS A 413 0.98 7.17 0.11
N LEU A 414 -0.15 6.54 0.47
CA LEU A 414 -1.42 7.25 0.74
C LEU A 414 -1.27 8.28 1.87
N ALA A 415 -0.56 7.91 2.93
CA ALA A 415 -0.26 8.82 4.04
C ALA A 415 0.60 10.02 3.57
N ALA A 416 1.61 9.77 2.75
CA ALA A 416 2.46 10.83 2.21
C ALA A 416 1.71 11.78 1.27
N GLU A 417 0.76 11.27 0.48
CA GLU A 417 -0.11 12.06 -0.38
C GLU A 417 -1.05 12.96 0.42
N ALA A 418 -1.58 12.47 1.54
CA ALA A 418 -2.55 13.18 2.36
C ALA A 418 -1.92 14.17 3.36
N GLU A 419 -0.88 13.72 4.08
CA GLU A 419 -0.25 14.47 5.18
C GLU A 419 1.01 15.24 4.74
N GLY A 420 1.62 14.83 3.62
CA GLY A 420 2.95 15.24 3.20
C GLY A 420 4.02 14.28 3.71
N GLU A 421 5.01 13.96 2.86
CA GLU A 421 6.01 12.91 3.10
C GLU A 421 6.75 13.04 4.45
N HIS A 422 7.07 14.26 4.86
CA HIS A 422 7.76 14.54 6.13
C HIS A 422 6.84 14.56 7.35
N ALA A 423 5.53 14.75 7.17
CA ALA A 423 4.57 14.96 8.26
C ALA A 423 3.94 13.66 8.78
N VAL A 424 3.98 12.57 8.00
CA VAL A 424 3.44 11.27 8.40
C VAL A 424 4.01 10.82 9.73
N LEU A 425 3.15 10.44 10.66
CA LEU A 425 3.51 9.88 11.96
C LEU A 425 3.10 8.40 12.02
N ALA A 426 3.78 7.62 12.87
CA ALA A 426 3.45 6.20 13.04
C ALA A 426 1.99 5.96 13.48
N ARG A 427 1.38 6.90 14.20
CA ARG A 427 -0.03 6.84 14.62
C ARG A 427 -1.02 6.98 13.45
N ASP A 428 -0.61 7.57 12.33
CA ASP A 428 -1.44 7.79 11.16
C ASP A 428 -1.49 6.52 10.31
N LEU A 429 -0.40 5.76 10.28
CA LEU A 429 -0.22 4.58 9.44
C LEU A 429 -1.34 3.55 9.54
N PRO A 430 -1.87 3.19 10.74
CA PRO A 430 -2.96 2.22 10.83
C PRO A 430 -4.23 2.63 10.08
N HIS A 431 -4.52 3.93 9.98
CA HIS A 431 -5.62 4.44 9.18
C HIS A 431 -5.38 4.22 7.68
N TYR A 432 -4.18 4.55 7.20
CA TYR A 432 -3.82 4.38 5.79
C TYR A 432 -3.60 2.93 5.40
N PHE A 433 -3.21 2.06 6.33
CA PHE A 433 -3.21 0.61 6.10
C PHE A 433 -4.62 0.09 5.84
N ALA A 434 -5.61 0.52 6.64
CA ALA A 434 -7.00 0.15 6.40
C ALA A 434 -7.50 0.63 5.02
N LEU A 435 -7.15 1.85 4.59
CA LEU A 435 -7.48 2.34 3.26
C LEU A 435 -6.79 1.53 2.14
N ALA A 436 -5.51 1.17 2.33
CA ALA A 436 -4.80 0.34 1.38
C ALA A 436 -5.37 -1.08 1.29
N MET A 437 -5.86 -1.64 2.41
CA MET A 437 -6.52 -2.95 2.45
C MET A 437 -7.76 -3.01 1.56
N GLU A 438 -8.55 -1.92 1.45
CA GLU A 438 -9.73 -1.85 0.59
C GLU A 438 -9.41 -2.20 -0.87
N GLU A 439 -8.19 -1.94 -1.31
CA GLU A 439 -7.74 -2.29 -2.64
C GLU A 439 -7.62 -3.81 -2.85
N PHE A 440 -7.47 -4.60 -1.79
CA PHE A 440 -7.31 -6.06 -1.80
C PHE A 440 -8.57 -6.81 -1.36
N ILE A 441 -9.66 -6.11 -1.04
CA ILE A 441 -10.94 -6.75 -0.70
C ILE A 441 -11.57 -7.41 -1.94
N GLU A 442 -12.18 -8.58 -1.73
CA GLU A 442 -12.96 -9.30 -2.75
C GLU A 442 -14.00 -8.37 -3.37
N LYS A 443 -14.01 -8.30 -4.71
CA LYS A 443 -15.09 -7.62 -5.43
C LYS A 443 -16.24 -8.59 -5.60
N ASP A 444 -17.49 -8.11 -5.48
CA ASP A 444 -18.66 -8.90 -5.88
C ASP A 444 -18.58 -9.10 -7.40
N ASP A 445 -18.16 -10.28 -7.83
CA ASP A 445 -18.42 -10.73 -9.19
C ASP A 445 -19.93 -10.96 -9.24
N GLY A 446 -20.68 -10.00 -9.78
CA GLY A 446 -22.15 -9.98 -9.80
C GLY A 446 -22.81 -11.22 -10.41
N LYS A 447 -22.56 -12.37 -9.81
CA LYS A 447 -23.36 -13.57 -9.94
C LYS A 447 -24.46 -13.51 -8.88
N ASP A 448 -25.52 -12.79 -9.20
CA ASP A 448 -26.84 -13.07 -8.67
C ASP A 448 -27.14 -14.56 -8.96
N ASP A 449 -27.00 -15.41 -7.96
CA ASP A 449 -27.65 -16.71 -7.97
C ASP A 449 -29.17 -16.46 -7.94
N ARG A 450 -29.77 -16.42 -9.12
CA ARG A 450 -31.21 -16.54 -9.31
C ARG A 450 -31.59 -18.01 -9.38
#